data_5ffa7e5cae671dc38f1b9de059c5e0bb
#
_entry.id   5ffa7e5cae671dc38f1b9de059c5e0bb
#
_cell.length_a   1.000
_cell.length_b   1.000
_cell.length_c   1.000
_cell.angle_alpha   90.00
_cell.angle_beta   90.00
_cell.angle_gamma   90.00
#
_symmetry.space_group_name_H-M   'P 1'
#
loop_
_entity.id
_entity.type
_entity.pdbx_description
1 polymer ?
#
loop_
_entity_poly.entity_id
_entity_poly.type
_entity_poly.pdbx_seq_one_letter_code
_entity_poly.pdbx_strand_id
1 'polypeptide(L)' 'MEPFKVIIVEDVPLELKGTEGIFKNEIPEAEIIGTAESEISYWRLIKQQVPDLVLLDLGLGGST' A
#
# COMPACT_ATOMS: atom_id res chain seq x y z
N MET A 1 7.08 21.01 0.03
CA MET A 1 7.44 19.72 -0.56
C MET A 1 6.18 18.97 -0.93
N GLU A 2 6.14 18.46 -2.13
CA GLU A 2 4.97 17.71 -2.57
C GLU A 2 4.94 16.33 -1.92
N PRO A 3 3.75 15.85 -1.57
CA PRO A 3 3.63 14.50 -1.03
C PRO A 3 4.02 13.47 -2.08
N PHE A 4 4.55 12.36 -1.64
CA PHE A 4 4.82 11.27 -2.58
C PHE A 4 3.69 10.26 -2.48
N LYS A 5 3.44 9.61 -3.61
CA LYS A 5 2.28 8.72 -3.75
C LYS A 5 2.66 7.29 -3.44
N VAL A 6 1.85 6.65 -2.62
CA VAL A 6 2.13 5.29 -2.14
C VAL A 6 0.96 4.37 -2.46
N ILE A 7 1.27 3.19 -2.94
CA ILE A 7 0.30 2.10 -3.04
C ILE A 7 0.75 1.02 -2.07
N ILE A 8 -0.18 0.53 -1.26
CA ILE A 8 0.10 -0.54 -0.32
C ILE A 8 -0.59 -1.81 -0.81
N VAL A 9 0.17 -2.88 -0.93
CA VAL A 9 -0.35 -4.18 -1.31
C VAL A 9 -0.21 -5.11 -0.12
N GLU A 10 -1.34 -5.52 0.44
CA GLU A 10 -1.36 -6.32 1.65
C GLU A 10 -2.60 -7.21 1.63
N ASP A 11 -2.41 -8.51 1.78
CA ASP A 11 -3.52 -9.45 1.70
C ASP A 11 -4.27 -9.67 3.01
N VAL A 12 -3.77 -9.14 4.10
CA VAL A 12 -4.42 -9.23 5.41
C VAL A 12 -5.02 -7.88 5.76
N PRO A 13 -6.36 -7.75 5.78
CA PRO A 13 -7.00 -6.44 6.01
C PRO A 13 -6.59 -5.75 7.31
N LEU A 14 -6.40 -6.51 8.36
CA LEU A 14 -6.01 -5.92 9.63
C LEU A 14 -4.61 -5.33 9.58
N GLU A 15 -3.71 -6.03 8.91
CA GLU A 15 -2.34 -5.53 8.75
C GLU A 15 -2.31 -4.33 7.81
N LEU A 16 -3.19 -4.32 6.81
CA LEU A 16 -3.31 -3.17 5.92
C LEU A 16 -3.68 -1.92 6.70
N LYS A 17 -4.66 -2.03 7.60
CA LYS A 17 -5.07 -0.91 8.42
C LYS A 17 -3.94 -0.42 9.31
N GLY A 18 -3.17 -1.35 9.87
CA GLY A 18 -2.02 -1.00 10.69
C GLY A 18 -0.99 -0.22 9.91
N THR A 19 -0.69 -0.69 8.70
CA THR A 19 0.29 -0.03 7.84
C THR A 19 -0.19 1.36 7.44
N GLU A 20 -1.47 1.48 7.08
CA GLU A 20 -2.03 2.79 6.75
C GLU A 20 -1.91 3.77 7.92
N GLY A 21 -2.17 3.27 9.13
CA GLY A 21 -2.04 4.10 10.32
C GLY A 21 -0.62 4.59 10.54
N ILE A 22 0.35 3.72 10.32
CA ILE A 22 1.76 4.10 10.46
C ILE A 22 2.12 5.20 9.47
N PHE A 23 1.70 5.06 8.22
CA PHE A 23 1.97 6.10 7.22
C PHE A 23 1.32 7.41 7.62
N LYS A 24 0.08 7.39 8.07
CA LYS A 24 -0.61 8.60 8.48
C LYS A 24 0.09 9.32 9.64
N ASN A 25 0.53 8.54 10.61
CA ASN A 25 1.07 9.12 11.84
C ASN A 25 2.56 9.43 11.76
N GLU A 26 3.32 8.60 11.06
CA GLU A 26 4.77 8.71 11.07
C GLU A 26 5.33 9.32 9.78
N ILE A 27 4.59 9.24 8.69
CA ILE A 27 5.07 9.73 7.40
C ILE A 27 3.97 10.57 6.77
N PRO A 28 3.72 11.76 7.33
CA PRO A 28 2.61 12.59 6.84
C PRO A 28 2.77 13.06 5.39
N GLU A 29 3.99 13.09 4.87
CA GLU A 29 4.23 13.47 3.48
C GLU A 29 3.85 12.36 2.50
N ALA A 30 3.58 11.16 2.98
CA ALA A 30 3.16 10.08 2.12
C ALA A 30 1.64 10.15 1.88
N GLU A 31 1.26 10.10 0.61
CA GLU A 31 -0.15 10.09 0.25
C GLU A 31 -0.50 8.69 -0.25
N ILE A 32 -1.35 7.98 0.48
CA ILE A 32 -1.78 6.65 0.06
C ILE A 32 -2.84 6.81 -1.00
N ILE A 33 -2.50 6.54 -2.24
CA ILE A 33 -3.40 6.72 -3.37
C ILE A 33 -4.22 5.47 -3.68
N GLY A 34 -3.88 4.35 -3.07
CA GLY A 34 -4.65 3.14 -3.25
C GLY A 34 -4.09 2.00 -2.43
N THR A 35 -4.95 1.01 -2.19
CA THR A 35 -4.56 -0.20 -1.50
C THR A 35 -5.05 -1.40 -2.30
N ALA A 36 -4.33 -2.50 -2.22
CA ALA A 36 -4.67 -3.69 -2.95
C ALA A 36 -4.49 -4.91 -2.05
N GLU A 37 -5.35 -5.89 -2.23
CA GLU A 37 -5.30 -7.13 -1.44
C GLU A 37 -4.61 -8.24 -2.19
N SER A 38 -4.38 -8.05 -3.47
CA SER A 38 -3.81 -9.09 -4.32
C SER A 38 -3.03 -8.46 -5.46
N GLU A 39 -2.28 -9.31 -6.15
CA GLU A 39 -1.54 -8.87 -7.31
C GLU A 39 -2.47 -8.34 -8.41
N ILE A 40 -3.61 -8.99 -8.58
CA ILE A 40 -4.57 -8.57 -9.60
C ILE A 40 -5.10 -7.18 -9.31
N SER A 41 -5.51 -6.92 -8.06
CA SER A 41 -6.02 -5.60 -7.71
C SER A 41 -4.93 -4.54 -7.77
N TYR A 42 -3.68 -4.91 -7.48
CA TYR A 42 -2.55 -4.00 -7.64
C TYR A 42 -2.40 -3.56 -9.10
N TRP A 43 -2.45 -4.51 -10.03
CA TRP A 43 -2.30 -4.17 -11.45
C TRP A 43 -3.42 -3.25 -11.94
N ARG A 44 -4.62 -3.40 -11.40
CA ARG A 44 -5.72 -2.50 -11.73
C ARG A 44 -5.44 -1.08 -11.27
N LEU A 45 -4.89 -0.93 -10.08
CA LEU A 45 -4.55 0.39 -9.55
C LEU A 45 -3.46 1.06 -10.37
N ILE A 46 -2.42 0.31 -10.70
CA ILE A 46 -1.27 0.91 -11.37
C ILE A 46 -1.59 1.36 -12.78
N LYS A 47 -2.64 0.81 -13.39
CA LYS A 47 -3.09 1.26 -14.68
C LYS A 47 -3.75 2.63 -14.62
N GLN A 48 -4.24 3.01 -13.46
CA GLN A 48 -4.93 4.27 -13.28
C GLN A 48 -4.02 5.35 -12.73
N GLN A 49 -3.11 4.97 -11.85
CA GLN A 49 -2.22 5.90 -11.18
C GLN A 49 -0.86 5.28 -11.00
N VAL A 50 0.18 6.06 -11.24
CA VAL A 50 1.55 5.61 -11.04
C VAL A 50 2.05 6.13 -9.70
N PRO A 51 2.39 5.24 -8.77
CA PRO A 51 2.90 5.66 -7.47
C PRO A 51 4.39 5.95 -7.52
N ASP A 52 4.86 6.64 -6.50
CA ASP A 52 6.29 6.83 -6.29
C ASP A 52 6.88 5.66 -5.52
N LEU A 53 6.04 5.01 -4.71
CA LEU A 53 6.47 3.90 -3.86
C LEU A 53 5.37 2.85 -3.79
N VAL A 54 5.76 1.59 -3.89
CA VAL A 54 4.85 0.47 -3.66
C VAL A 54 5.36 -0.32 -2.48
N LEU A 55 4.55 -0.43 -1.44
CA LEU A 55 4.87 -1.27 -0.31
C LEU A 55 4.18 -2.60 -0.51
N LEU A 56 4.96 -3.64 -0.71
CA LEU A 56 4.45 -4.96 -1.04
C LEU A 56 4.62 -5.92 0.12
N ASP A 57 3.51 -6.34 0.70
CA ASP A 57 3.51 -7.30 1.80
C ASP A 57 2.39 -8.30 1.57
N LEU A 58 2.69 -9.36 0.86
CA LEU A 58 1.70 -10.34 0.44
C LEU A 58 1.58 -11.53 1.39
N GLY A 59 1.82 -11.32 2.64
CA GLY A 59 1.57 -12.36 3.62
C GLY A 59 2.33 -13.64 3.39
N LEU A 60 3.50 -13.54 2.81
CA LEU A 60 4.31 -14.73 2.53
C LEU A 60 4.62 -15.50 3.79
N GLY A 61 4.69 -14.78 4.91
CA GLY A 61 4.89 -15.43 6.19
C GLY A 61 3.77 -16.38 6.55
N GLY A 62 2.59 -16.10 6.09
CA GLY A 62 1.45 -16.95 6.35
C GLY A 62 1.54 -18.31 5.67
N SER A 63 2.37 -18.41 4.68
CA SER A 63 2.52 -19.65 3.93
C SER A 63 3.57 -20.57 4.51
N THR A 64 4.24 -20.14 5.53
CA THR A 64 5.28 -20.97 6.13
C THR A 64 4.79 -21.76 7.31
#